data_59b9c4885750a3268aff823084124c02
#
_entry.id   59b9c4885750a3268aff823084124c02
#
_cell.length_a   1.000
_cell.length_b   1.000
_cell.length_c   1.000
_cell.angle_alpha   90.00
_cell.angle_beta   90.00
_cell.angle_gamma   90.00
#
_symmetry.space_group_name_H-M   'P 1'
#
loop_
_entity.id
_entity.type
_entity.pdbx_description
1 polymer ?
#
loop_
_entity_poly.entity_id
_entity_poly.type
_entity_poly.pdbx_seq_one_letter_code
_entity_poly.pdbx_strand_id
1 'polypeptide(L)'
;FERYNFDGNEKIICVDGVNAPVIFNSSMTAADVSSSLAGSGKITSLGAVIASNTNMAGSGTITVSSTAGFISPSSGTQSILIGSEIFTYTGLSDTTFTGVTRAAAGSTAADHTIGDSVSDLFPPAVTGAKIVAAFKEHMFYAGMPNTPQEIVFSLPFDEDNFSVALGAGSISVDDTVVALKVFRDSLFIF
;
A
#
# COMPACT_ATOMS: atom_id res chain seq x y z
N PHE A 1 -10.60 10.19 11.86
CA PHE A 1 -10.68 8.73 12.06
C PHE A 1 -12.09 8.21 11.75
N GLU A 2 -12.16 6.95 11.36
CA GLU A 2 -13.40 6.23 11.11
C GLU A 2 -13.38 4.90 11.86
N ARG A 3 -14.52 4.52 12.46
CA ARG A 3 -14.72 3.23 13.12
C ARG A 3 -15.56 2.34 12.19
N TYR A 4 -15.14 1.10 12.00
CA TYR A 4 -15.79 0.18 11.07
C TYR A 4 -15.63 -1.28 11.51
N ASN A 5 -16.38 -2.17 10.85
CA ASN A 5 -16.35 -3.60 11.12
C ASN A 5 -16.73 -4.33 9.82
N PHE A 6 -15.72 -4.69 9.01
CA PHE A 6 -15.93 -5.38 7.74
C PHE A 6 -15.89 -6.91 7.86
N ASP A 7 -15.12 -7.42 8.83
CA ASP A 7 -14.79 -8.85 8.97
C ASP A 7 -15.27 -9.46 10.30
N GLY A 8 -16.15 -8.77 11.02
CA GLY A 8 -16.58 -9.16 12.36
C GLY A 8 -15.68 -8.64 13.48
N ASN A 9 -14.54 -8.03 13.14
CA ASN A 9 -13.62 -7.40 14.10
C ASN A 9 -13.72 -5.88 13.98
N GLU A 10 -13.98 -5.25 15.10
CA GLU A 10 -14.08 -3.79 15.16
C GLU A 10 -12.70 -3.16 15.04
N LYS A 11 -12.57 -2.21 14.12
CA LYS A 11 -11.33 -1.49 13.82
C LYS A 11 -11.55 0.01 13.80
N ILE A 12 -10.47 0.76 13.97
CA ILE A 12 -10.44 2.21 13.79
C ILE A 12 -9.35 2.51 12.78
N ILE A 13 -9.66 3.30 11.77
CA ILE A 13 -8.67 3.82 10.84
C ILE A 13 -8.46 5.31 11.09
N CYS A 14 -7.20 5.73 11.13
CA CYS A 14 -6.78 7.11 11.34
C CYS A 14 -6.03 7.63 10.12
N VAL A 15 -6.31 8.87 9.76
CA VAL A 15 -5.61 9.64 8.72
C VAL A 15 -5.15 10.96 9.33
N ASP A 16 -3.97 11.45 8.95
CA ASP A 16 -3.36 12.67 9.50
C ASP A 16 -3.03 13.74 8.43
N GLY A 17 -3.25 13.43 7.17
CA GLY A 17 -2.96 14.33 6.05
C GLY A 17 -1.49 14.35 5.61
N VAL A 18 -0.64 13.53 6.19
CA VAL A 18 0.82 13.48 5.92
C VAL A 18 1.28 12.05 5.65
N ASN A 19 0.95 11.14 6.57
CA ASN A 19 1.39 9.76 6.52
C ASN A 19 0.35 8.85 5.84
N ALA A 20 0.72 7.59 5.65
CA ALA A 20 -0.24 6.57 5.29
C ALA A 20 -1.27 6.37 6.41
N PRO A 21 -2.53 6.07 6.09
CA PRO A 21 -3.53 5.73 7.09
C PRO A 21 -3.06 4.57 8.00
N VAL A 22 -3.46 4.60 9.25
CA VAL A 22 -3.11 3.58 10.25
C VAL A 22 -4.37 2.91 10.78
N ILE A 23 -4.36 1.57 10.81
CA ILE A 23 -5.45 0.75 11.31
C ILE A 23 -5.13 0.25 12.72
N PHE A 24 -6.07 0.45 13.63
CA PHE A 24 -6.05 -0.10 14.99
C PHE A 24 -7.14 -1.16 15.11
N ASN A 25 -6.78 -2.33 15.59
CA ASN A 25 -7.73 -3.40 15.90
C ASN A 25 -8.31 -3.25 17.31
N SER A 26 -9.22 -4.16 17.68
CA SER A 26 -9.89 -4.15 18.97
C SER A 26 -8.99 -4.34 20.20
N SER A 27 -7.78 -4.84 20.02
CA SER A 27 -6.86 -5.13 21.13
C SER A 27 -6.04 -3.94 21.59
N MET A 28 -5.98 -2.86 20.85
CA MET A 28 -5.38 -1.54 21.13
C MET A 28 -4.19 -1.51 22.13
N THR A 29 -3.38 -2.55 22.19
CA THR A 29 -2.10 -2.52 22.88
C THR A 29 -1.04 -1.89 21.98
N ALA A 30 0.01 -1.32 22.52
CA ALA A 30 1.09 -0.71 21.74
C ALA A 30 1.78 -1.68 20.75
N ALA A 31 1.55 -2.98 20.91
CA ALA A 31 2.00 -4.04 20.00
C ALA A 31 1.04 -4.27 18.82
N ASP A 32 -0.18 -3.79 18.91
CA ASP A 32 -1.26 -4.04 17.93
C ASP A 32 -1.48 -2.88 16.95
N VAL A 33 -0.60 -1.90 16.93
CA VAL A 33 -0.45 -0.98 15.79
C VAL A 33 0.15 -1.80 14.65
N SER A 34 -0.66 -2.74 14.16
CA SER A 34 -0.27 -3.66 13.13
C SER A 34 -0.87 -3.20 11.83
N SER A 35 -0.14 -2.87 10.94
CA SER A 35 -0.40 -2.61 9.55
C SER A 35 -0.61 -1.15 9.21
N SER A 36 0.47 -0.59 8.79
CA SER A 36 0.37 0.32 7.66
C SER A 36 -0.45 -0.38 6.58
N LEU A 37 -1.37 0.33 5.96
CA LEU A 37 -2.08 -0.15 4.78
C LEU A 37 -1.11 -0.74 3.77
N ALA A 38 -1.52 -1.81 3.12
CA ALA A 38 -0.76 -2.43 2.04
C ALA A 38 -0.32 -1.34 1.04
N GLY A 39 0.96 -1.30 0.73
CA GLY A 39 1.52 -0.26 -0.12
C GLY A 39 1.78 1.08 0.56
N SER A 40 1.85 1.16 1.88
CA SER A 40 2.01 2.41 2.64
C SER A 40 3.41 3.02 2.62
N GLY A 41 4.09 2.98 1.48
CA GLY A 41 5.42 3.59 1.36
C GLY A 41 6.46 2.92 2.25
N LYS A 42 6.34 1.60 2.47
CA LYS A 42 7.35 0.86 3.24
C LYS A 42 8.69 0.99 2.57
N ILE A 43 9.66 1.33 3.39
CA ILE A 43 11.05 1.43 3.00
C ILE A 43 11.85 0.49 3.88
N THR A 44 12.69 -0.30 3.24
CA THR A 44 13.70 -1.13 3.91
C THR A 44 15.05 -0.90 3.24
N SER A 45 16.10 -1.44 3.78
CA SER A 45 17.43 -1.34 3.22
C SER A 45 17.85 -2.63 2.55
N LEU A 46 18.47 -2.54 1.40
CA LEU A 46 19.06 -3.67 0.70
C LEU A 46 20.17 -4.31 1.56
N GLY A 47 20.09 -5.61 1.76
CA GLY A 47 21.03 -6.37 2.59
C GLY A 47 22.17 -7.05 1.82
N ALA A 48 22.08 -7.10 0.49
CA ALA A 48 23.09 -7.71 -0.37
C ALA A 48 23.22 -6.95 -1.69
N VAL A 49 24.40 -6.95 -2.28
CA VAL A 49 24.65 -6.33 -3.58
C VAL A 49 23.86 -7.07 -4.69
N ILE A 50 23.29 -6.31 -5.61
CA ILE A 50 22.67 -6.83 -6.84
C ILE A 50 23.42 -6.20 -8.02
N ALA A 51 24.21 -6.99 -8.72
CA ALA A 51 24.87 -6.53 -9.93
C ALA A 51 23.89 -6.48 -11.13
N SER A 52 24.07 -5.51 -12.02
CA SER A 52 23.18 -5.29 -13.18
C SER A 52 23.05 -6.51 -14.11
N ASN A 53 24.06 -7.37 -14.14
CA ASN A 53 24.07 -8.62 -14.92
C ASN A 53 23.48 -9.83 -14.18
N THR A 54 23.00 -9.67 -12.93
CA THR A 54 22.36 -10.76 -12.18
C THR A 54 21.03 -11.13 -12.82
N ASN A 55 20.89 -12.38 -13.25
CA ASN A 55 19.64 -12.86 -13.82
C ASN A 55 18.62 -13.18 -12.70
N MET A 56 17.50 -12.50 -12.72
CA MET A 56 16.36 -12.73 -11.81
C MET A 56 15.08 -12.82 -12.64
N ALA A 57 14.83 -13.96 -13.25
CA ALA A 57 13.66 -14.20 -14.08
C ALA A 57 12.66 -15.11 -13.34
N GLY A 58 12.01 -14.59 -12.28
CA GLY A 58 10.98 -15.31 -11.52
C GLY A 58 11.51 -16.31 -10.50
N SER A 59 12.84 -16.43 -10.34
CA SER A 59 13.47 -17.32 -9.35
C SER A 59 14.50 -16.61 -8.47
N GLY A 60 14.69 -15.31 -8.68
CA GLY A 60 15.62 -14.50 -7.89
C GLY A 60 15.18 -14.31 -6.43
N THR A 61 16.13 -13.88 -5.61
CA THR A 61 15.89 -13.46 -4.24
C THR A 61 16.56 -12.12 -3.98
N ILE A 62 15.90 -11.25 -3.21
CA ILE A 62 16.46 -9.98 -2.73
C ILE A 62 16.45 -10.02 -1.22
N THR A 63 17.65 -9.91 -0.62
CA THR A 63 17.81 -9.83 0.83
C THR A 63 17.73 -8.37 1.28
N VAL A 64 16.95 -8.12 2.32
CA VAL A 64 16.73 -6.79 2.92
C VAL A 64 16.83 -6.88 4.43
N SER A 65 16.90 -5.74 5.11
CA SER A 65 16.95 -5.70 6.57
C SER A 65 15.64 -6.17 7.23
N SER A 66 14.49 -5.95 6.60
CA SER A 66 13.20 -6.47 7.04
C SER A 66 12.17 -6.35 5.92
N THR A 67 11.28 -7.32 5.78
CA THR A 67 10.12 -7.27 4.89
C THR A 67 8.82 -6.91 5.63
N ALA A 68 8.91 -6.60 6.92
CA ALA A 68 7.74 -6.27 7.72
C ALA A 68 6.95 -5.10 7.10
N GLY A 69 5.67 -5.33 6.83
CA GLY A 69 4.75 -4.36 6.24
C GLY A 69 4.74 -4.31 4.71
N PHE A 70 5.59 -5.07 4.03
CA PHE A 70 5.41 -5.35 2.60
C PHE A 70 4.33 -6.40 2.39
N ILE A 71 3.63 -6.32 1.26
CA ILE A 71 2.54 -7.26 0.95
C ILE A 71 3.11 -8.64 0.65
N SER A 72 2.57 -9.67 1.33
CA SER A 72 2.80 -11.06 0.93
C SER A 72 1.79 -11.44 -0.16
N PRO A 73 2.23 -11.66 -1.42
CA PRO A 73 1.29 -12.03 -2.47
C PRO A 73 0.58 -13.34 -2.15
N SER A 74 -0.75 -13.32 -2.07
CA SER A 74 -1.57 -14.54 -1.96
C SER A 74 -1.73 -15.22 -3.31
N SER A 75 -1.64 -14.43 -4.38
CA SER A 75 -1.56 -14.86 -5.79
C SER A 75 -1.00 -13.72 -6.63
N GLY A 76 -0.35 -14.05 -7.75
CA GLY A 76 0.24 -13.03 -8.63
C GLY A 76 1.56 -12.46 -8.11
N THR A 77 1.84 -11.22 -8.44
CA THR A 77 3.09 -10.53 -8.13
C THR A 77 2.83 -9.19 -7.47
N GLN A 78 3.73 -8.78 -6.59
CA GLN A 78 3.84 -7.42 -6.07
C GLN A 78 5.13 -6.78 -6.59
N SER A 79 5.27 -5.47 -6.45
CA SER A 79 6.40 -4.73 -6.99
C SER A 79 7.12 -3.93 -5.92
N ILE A 80 8.44 -3.83 -6.06
CA ILE A 80 9.29 -2.95 -5.26
C ILE A 80 10.18 -2.13 -6.20
N LEU A 81 10.63 -0.98 -5.69
CA LEU A 81 11.52 -0.06 -6.37
C LEU A 81 12.85 0.02 -5.63
N ILE A 82 13.96 -0.12 -6.35
CA ILE A 82 15.32 0.15 -5.86
C ILE A 82 15.97 1.13 -6.85
N GLY A 83 16.25 2.35 -6.38
CA GLY A 83 16.67 3.43 -7.28
C GLY A 83 15.58 3.74 -8.32
N SER A 84 15.87 3.48 -9.60
CA SER A 84 14.90 3.60 -10.70
C SER A 84 14.48 2.24 -11.29
N GLU A 85 14.96 1.14 -10.74
CA GLU A 85 14.63 -0.20 -11.21
C GLU A 85 13.44 -0.78 -10.47
N ILE A 86 12.50 -1.34 -11.22
CA ILE A 86 11.32 -2.04 -10.72
C ILE A 86 11.59 -3.54 -10.69
N PHE A 87 11.33 -4.14 -9.54
CA PHE A 87 11.35 -5.58 -9.35
C PHE A 87 9.95 -6.07 -9.02
N THR A 88 9.56 -7.23 -9.52
CA THR A 88 8.38 -7.95 -9.05
C THR A 88 8.80 -9.15 -8.22
N TYR A 89 7.94 -9.54 -7.27
CA TYR A 89 8.17 -10.72 -6.43
C TYR A 89 6.87 -11.49 -6.23
N THR A 90 6.97 -12.80 -5.94
CA THR A 90 5.82 -13.70 -5.74
C THR A 90 5.69 -14.20 -4.31
N GLY A 91 6.66 -13.91 -3.45
CA GLY A 91 6.62 -14.27 -2.04
C GLY A 91 7.64 -13.50 -1.22
N LEU A 92 7.52 -13.56 0.10
CA LEU A 92 8.46 -12.97 1.02
C LEU A 92 8.61 -13.82 2.29
N SER A 93 9.74 -13.65 2.97
CA SER A 93 10.01 -14.09 4.34
C SER A 93 10.50 -12.90 5.15
N ASP A 94 10.83 -13.04 6.42
CA ASP A 94 11.17 -11.92 7.32
C ASP A 94 12.22 -10.93 6.78
N THR A 95 13.15 -11.41 5.95
CA THR A 95 14.24 -10.60 5.40
C THR A 95 14.47 -10.79 3.91
N THR A 96 13.56 -11.44 3.19
CA THR A 96 13.84 -11.81 1.79
C THR A 96 12.59 -11.73 0.93
N PHE A 97 12.68 -11.07 -0.21
CA PHE A 97 11.72 -11.23 -1.31
C PHE A 97 12.13 -12.43 -2.16
N THR A 98 11.16 -13.25 -2.56
CA THR A 98 11.38 -14.50 -3.31
C THR A 98 10.58 -14.50 -4.61
N GLY A 99 11.00 -15.34 -5.57
CA GLY A 99 10.38 -15.38 -6.89
C GLY A 99 10.52 -14.05 -7.64
N VAL A 100 11.69 -13.42 -7.49
CA VAL A 100 11.94 -12.07 -8.01
C VAL A 100 12.21 -12.09 -9.50
N THR A 101 11.59 -11.15 -10.21
CA THR A 101 11.92 -10.73 -11.57
C THR A 101 12.37 -9.28 -11.55
N ARG A 102 13.50 -8.97 -12.16
CA ARG A 102 14.04 -7.61 -12.27
C ARG A 102 13.68 -6.93 -13.59
N ALA A 103 13.98 -5.64 -13.70
CA ALA A 103 13.71 -4.81 -14.87
C ALA A 103 12.24 -4.88 -15.34
N ALA A 104 11.33 -4.97 -14.38
CA ALA A 104 9.90 -5.06 -14.65
C ALA A 104 9.33 -3.71 -15.14
N ALA A 105 8.17 -3.75 -15.77
CA ALA A 105 7.41 -2.58 -16.24
C ALA A 105 8.24 -1.61 -17.12
N GLY A 106 9.21 -2.13 -17.88
CA GLY A 106 10.04 -1.31 -18.78
C GLY A 106 11.20 -0.58 -18.08
N SER A 107 11.46 -0.85 -16.80
CA SER A 107 12.65 -0.33 -16.13
C SER A 107 13.92 -1.03 -16.63
N THR A 108 15.08 -0.45 -16.34
CA THR A 108 16.38 -0.99 -16.77
C THR A 108 17.13 -1.55 -15.57
N ALA A 109 17.73 -2.73 -15.76
CA ALA A 109 18.58 -3.36 -14.74
C ALA A 109 19.80 -2.48 -14.42
N ALA A 110 20.03 -2.21 -13.14
CA ALA A 110 21.13 -1.39 -12.64
C ALA A 110 21.90 -2.11 -11.53
N ASP A 111 23.08 -1.61 -11.18
CA ASP A 111 23.81 -2.07 -10.01
C ASP A 111 23.20 -1.45 -8.76
N HIS A 112 23.00 -2.27 -7.72
CA HIS A 112 22.50 -1.83 -6.42
C HIS A 112 23.45 -2.27 -5.31
N THR A 113 23.64 -1.41 -4.31
CA THR A 113 24.57 -1.63 -3.21
C THR A 113 23.86 -1.89 -1.89
N ILE A 114 24.57 -2.49 -0.95
CA ILE A 114 24.06 -2.67 0.41
C ILE A 114 23.69 -1.31 1.01
N GLY A 115 22.52 -1.21 1.59
CA GLY A 115 21.98 0.01 2.18
C GLY A 115 21.10 0.83 1.23
N ASP A 116 21.06 0.51 -0.07
CA ASP A 116 20.12 1.16 -0.98
C ASP A 116 18.69 1.02 -0.48
N SER A 117 17.90 2.06 -0.67
CA SER A 117 16.50 2.08 -0.29
C SER A 117 15.70 1.14 -1.18
N VAL A 118 14.98 0.23 -0.55
CA VAL A 118 13.98 -0.65 -1.19
C VAL A 118 12.62 -0.17 -0.74
N SER A 119 11.83 0.37 -1.64
CA SER A 119 10.50 0.87 -1.36
C SER A 119 9.43 0.03 -2.06
N ASP A 120 8.25 0.01 -1.48
CA ASP A 120 7.08 -0.43 -2.20
C ASP A 120 6.87 0.51 -3.42
N LEU A 121 6.64 -0.06 -4.59
CA LEU A 121 6.45 0.73 -5.81
C LEU A 121 5.14 1.50 -5.82
N PHE A 122 4.15 0.98 -5.12
CA PHE A 122 2.89 1.66 -4.95
C PHE A 122 2.87 2.31 -3.56
N PRO A 123 3.27 3.61 -3.44
CA PRO A 123 2.79 4.36 -2.29
C PRO A 123 1.28 4.19 -2.30
N PRO A 124 0.63 3.96 -1.17
CA PRO A 124 -0.81 3.82 -1.19
C PRO A 124 -1.35 5.04 -1.88
N ALA A 125 -2.27 4.82 -2.82
CA ALA A 125 -3.03 5.87 -3.47
C ALA A 125 -3.65 6.85 -2.45
N VAL A 126 -3.56 6.50 -1.17
CA VAL A 126 -4.16 7.17 -0.01
C VAL A 126 -3.16 7.78 0.97
N THR A 127 -1.85 7.81 0.65
CA THR A 127 -0.86 8.50 1.49
C THR A 127 -1.20 9.99 1.58
N GLY A 128 -1.19 10.51 2.80
CA GLY A 128 -1.55 11.90 3.06
C GLY A 128 -3.06 12.18 2.98
N ALA A 129 -3.90 11.14 2.98
CA ALA A 129 -5.35 11.34 3.09
C ALA A 129 -5.70 12.11 4.36
N LYS A 130 -6.63 13.04 4.24
CA LYS A 130 -7.17 13.84 5.36
C LYS A 130 -8.57 13.39 5.77
N ILE A 131 -9.24 12.69 4.88
CA ILE A 131 -10.63 12.32 5.00
C ILE A 131 -10.74 10.81 4.78
N VAL A 132 -11.49 10.14 5.66
CA VAL A 132 -11.79 8.72 5.55
C VAL A 132 -13.24 8.47 5.93
N ALA A 133 -13.92 7.58 5.22
CA ALA A 133 -15.28 7.17 5.50
C ALA A 133 -15.50 5.71 5.09
N ALA A 134 -16.16 4.93 5.94
CA ALA A 134 -16.62 3.58 5.61
C ALA A 134 -18.02 3.65 4.97
N PHE A 135 -18.19 3.06 3.80
CA PHE A 135 -19.48 3.02 3.11
C PHE A 135 -19.59 1.77 2.24
N LYS A 136 -20.65 1.00 2.43
CA LYS A 136 -20.95 -0.24 1.68
C LYS A 136 -19.74 -1.17 1.56
N GLU A 137 -19.19 -1.52 2.71
CA GLU A 137 -18.06 -2.44 2.87
C GLU A 137 -16.73 -1.95 2.23
N HIS A 138 -16.70 -0.76 1.66
CA HIS A 138 -15.48 -0.10 1.16
C HIS A 138 -15.00 0.95 2.15
N MET A 139 -13.70 1.16 2.18
CA MET A 139 -13.10 2.32 2.82
C MET A 139 -12.77 3.38 1.77
N PHE A 140 -13.34 4.58 1.92
CA PHE A 140 -13.15 5.73 1.04
C PHE A 140 -12.15 6.70 1.66
N TYR A 141 -11.20 7.18 0.85
CA TYR A 141 -10.16 8.12 1.25
C TYR A 141 -10.17 9.33 0.32
N ALA A 142 -9.96 10.52 0.87
CA ALA A 142 -9.89 11.76 0.10
C ALA A 142 -8.95 12.79 0.75
N GLY A 143 -8.73 13.90 0.02
CA GLY A 143 -7.89 15.00 0.49
C GLY A 143 -6.40 14.68 0.48
N MET A 144 -5.94 13.79 -0.42
CA MET A 144 -4.53 13.55 -0.67
C MET A 144 -3.86 14.81 -1.22
N PRO A 145 -2.63 15.15 -0.79
CA PRO A 145 -1.99 16.42 -1.17
C PRO A 145 -1.78 16.60 -2.69
N ASN A 146 -1.49 15.50 -3.39
CA ASN A 146 -1.19 15.54 -4.84
C ASN A 146 -2.42 15.36 -5.72
N THR A 147 -3.51 14.82 -5.18
CA THR A 147 -4.77 14.57 -5.90
C THR A 147 -5.98 14.98 -5.04
N PRO A 148 -6.11 16.27 -4.68
CA PRO A 148 -7.12 16.73 -3.72
C PRO A 148 -8.57 16.55 -4.21
N GLN A 149 -8.77 16.39 -5.52
CA GLN A 149 -10.06 16.15 -6.16
C GLN A 149 -10.36 14.65 -6.34
N GLU A 150 -9.47 13.76 -5.91
CA GLU A 150 -9.63 12.32 -6.06
C GLU A 150 -10.14 11.69 -4.78
N ILE A 151 -11.06 10.75 -4.95
CA ILE A 151 -11.56 9.86 -3.90
C ILE A 151 -11.13 8.45 -4.29
N VAL A 152 -10.31 7.82 -3.46
CA VAL A 152 -9.86 6.44 -3.67
C VAL A 152 -10.65 5.52 -2.74
N PHE A 153 -11.07 4.37 -3.22
CA PHE A 153 -11.79 3.40 -2.41
C PHE A 153 -11.17 2.01 -2.49
N SER A 154 -11.18 1.33 -1.35
CA SER A 154 -10.65 -0.02 -1.19
C SER A 154 -11.55 -1.07 -1.84
N LEU A 155 -11.06 -2.31 -1.86
CA LEU A 155 -11.90 -3.48 -2.14
C LEU A 155 -13.02 -3.62 -1.07
N PRO A 156 -14.17 -4.24 -1.41
CA PRO A 156 -15.17 -4.56 -0.40
C PRO A 156 -14.60 -5.53 0.64
N PHE A 157 -14.85 -5.27 1.91
CA PHE A 157 -14.40 -6.06 3.08
C PHE A 157 -12.88 -6.11 3.28
N ASP A 158 -12.09 -5.32 2.52
CA ASP A 158 -10.64 -5.34 2.55
C ASP A 158 -10.12 -3.91 2.43
N GLU A 159 -9.98 -3.25 3.58
CA GLU A 159 -9.75 -1.82 3.73
C GLU A 159 -8.36 -1.35 3.27
N ASP A 160 -7.44 -2.26 3.07
CA ASP A 160 -6.06 -1.99 2.67
C ASP A 160 -5.71 -2.51 1.27
N ASN A 161 -6.68 -3.01 0.53
CA ASN A 161 -6.51 -3.52 -0.83
C ASN A 161 -7.09 -2.55 -1.86
N PHE A 162 -6.22 -2.02 -2.72
CA PHE A 162 -6.58 -1.07 -3.79
C PHE A 162 -6.43 -1.66 -5.19
N SER A 163 -6.56 -2.98 -5.34
CA SER A 163 -6.50 -3.64 -6.63
C SER A 163 -7.73 -3.33 -7.48
N VAL A 164 -7.57 -2.51 -8.50
CA VAL A 164 -8.64 -2.15 -9.45
C VAL A 164 -9.20 -3.37 -10.16
N ALA A 165 -8.37 -4.38 -10.43
CA ALA A 165 -8.80 -5.62 -11.07
C ALA A 165 -9.80 -6.43 -10.21
N LEU A 166 -9.85 -6.19 -8.91
CA LEU A 166 -10.71 -6.89 -7.96
C LEU A 166 -11.90 -6.05 -7.48
N GLY A 167 -11.98 -4.77 -7.86
CA GLY A 167 -13.15 -3.93 -7.54
C GLY A 167 -12.85 -2.69 -6.68
N ALA A 168 -11.57 -2.44 -6.34
CA ALA A 168 -11.16 -1.13 -5.84
C ALA A 168 -11.11 -0.10 -6.97
N GLY A 169 -11.01 1.19 -6.64
CA GLY A 169 -10.92 2.21 -7.69
C GLY A 169 -10.80 3.62 -7.16
N SER A 170 -10.97 4.57 -8.07
CA SER A 170 -11.03 5.98 -7.72
C SER A 170 -12.12 6.72 -8.49
N ILE A 171 -12.55 7.84 -7.93
CA ILE A 171 -13.53 8.77 -8.49
C ILE A 171 -12.89 10.15 -8.46
N SER A 172 -12.82 10.82 -9.59
CA SER A 172 -12.40 12.22 -9.66
C SER A 172 -13.62 13.13 -9.72
N VAL A 173 -13.57 14.21 -8.96
CA VAL A 173 -14.57 15.29 -8.97
C VAL A 173 -13.91 16.58 -9.48
N ASP A 174 -14.72 17.59 -9.78
CA ASP A 174 -14.21 18.82 -10.43
C ASP A 174 -13.45 19.76 -9.46
N ASP A 175 -13.62 19.56 -8.13
CA ASP A 175 -13.03 20.45 -7.13
C ASP A 175 -12.43 19.62 -5.96
N THR A 176 -11.70 20.30 -5.09
CA THR A 176 -11.10 19.70 -3.91
C THR A 176 -12.15 19.10 -2.99
N VAL A 177 -11.98 17.83 -2.63
CA VAL A 177 -12.84 17.17 -1.65
C VAL A 177 -12.49 17.65 -0.25
N VAL A 178 -13.44 18.26 0.43
CA VAL A 178 -13.28 18.80 1.80
C VAL A 178 -13.96 17.96 2.87
N ALA A 179 -14.93 17.12 2.49
CA ALA A 179 -15.54 16.15 3.39
C ALA A 179 -16.21 14.99 2.66
N LEU A 180 -16.24 13.85 3.31
CA LEU A 180 -17.09 12.71 2.97
C LEU A 180 -18.06 12.47 4.11
N LYS A 181 -19.34 12.30 3.84
CA LYS A 181 -20.36 12.04 4.85
C LYS A 181 -21.33 10.97 4.40
N VAL A 182 -21.42 9.92 5.20
CA VAL A 182 -22.43 8.88 4.98
C VAL A 182 -23.74 9.31 5.64
N PHE A 183 -24.80 9.29 4.86
CA PHE A 183 -26.14 9.50 5.37
C PHE A 183 -27.11 8.53 4.69
N ARG A 184 -27.71 7.65 5.48
CA ARG A 184 -28.52 6.53 5.00
C ARG A 184 -27.70 5.68 3.99
N ASP A 185 -28.24 5.42 2.81
CA ASP A 185 -27.63 4.58 1.77
C ASP A 185 -26.83 5.40 0.75
N SER A 186 -26.37 6.59 1.09
CA SER A 186 -25.65 7.50 0.20
C SER A 186 -24.38 8.05 0.84
N LEU A 187 -23.33 8.15 0.05
CA LEU A 187 -22.11 8.88 0.39
C LEU A 187 -22.18 10.27 -0.26
N PHE A 188 -22.16 11.30 0.57
CA PHE A 188 -22.14 12.68 0.15
C PHE A 188 -20.70 13.18 0.08
N ILE A 189 -20.38 13.89 -0.99
CA ILE A 189 -19.06 14.48 -1.28
C ILE A 189 -19.24 16.01 -1.23
N PHE A 190 -18.37 16.68 -0.47
CA PHE A 190 -18.35 18.12 -0.32
C PHE A 190 -17.00 18.71 -0.68
#